data_e019e26c1c86cdceb4f7c2df5abd4050
#
_entry.id   e019e26c1c86cdceb4f7c2df5abd4050
#
_cell.length_a   1.000
_cell.length_b   1.000
_cell.length_c   1.000
_cell.angle_alpha   90.00
_cell.angle_beta   90.00
_cell.angle_gamma   90.00
#
_symmetry.space_group_name_H-M   'P 1'
#
loop_
_entity.id
_entity.type
_entity.pdbx_description
1 polymer ?
#
loop_
_entity_poly.entity_id
_entity_poly.type
_entity_poly.pdbx_seq_one_letter_code
_entity_poly.pdbx_strand_id
1 'polypeptide(L)'
;MRNMVNPKVLKKKRFVNKSVTNRVFAKKRFTNKEFTNKGFTLVEMIVVVSIFAILLGILIPSLNSLIDYRAARAAKSIKTGFERLRTEAASQLVAEMKLEKKSDGYYIRYCIYKGKKSGMVWTEEQKIAPAKTKIEYKLDDLYQKGEINGQNYQEIKEGETHALIFTIDRNKGGFRALQEEQVTTDEVESFLENNENLTENNEDPTENNKDLTYHDLKSNNVEAVCCYIRVSGRVKKSIITLHQKTGKVTMSTTI
;
A
#
# COMPACT_ATOMS: atom_id res chain seq x y z
N MET A 1 -46.16 30.80 -38.71
CA MET A 1 -46.94 29.57 -38.87
C MET A 1 -47.15 28.99 -37.47
N ARG A 2 -48.40 28.91 -37.04
CA ARG A 2 -48.82 28.42 -35.72
C ARG A 2 -48.93 26.92 -35.78
N ASN A 3 -48.34 26.20 -34.82
CA ASN A 3 -48.64 24.82 -34.64
C ASN A 3 -49.28 24.61 -33.25
N MET A 4 -50.51 24.12 -33.33
CA MET A 4 -51.43 23.87 -32.24
C MET A 4 -50.94 22.68 -31.36
N VAL A 5 -51.00 22.88 -30.04
CA VAL A 5 -50.86 21.83 -29.03
C VAL A 5 -52.22 21.21 -28.77
N ASN A 6 -52.29 19.91 -28.90
CA ASN A 6 -53.49 19.10 -28.71
C ASN A 6 -53.56 18.63 -27.23
N PRO A 7 -54.61 18.97 -26.46
CA PRO A 7 -54.74 18.53 -25.06
C PRO A 7 -55.34 17.12 -24.98
N LYS A 8 -54.57 16.15 -24.54
CA LYS A 8 -55.06 14.81 -24.22
C LYS A 8 -55.90 14.85 -22.92
N VAL A 9 -57.16 14.49 -23.07
CA VAL A 9 -58.19 14.32 -22.09
C VAL A 9 -57.82 13.32 -21.01
N LEU A 10 -57.73 13.77 -19.75
CA LEU A 10 -57.55 12.94 -18.58
C LEU A 10 -58.89 12.26 -18.19
N LYS A 11 -58.97 10.96 -18.43
CA LYS A 11 -60.08 10.12 -17.93
C LYS A 11 -60.00 9.93 -16.43
N LYS A 12 -60.91 10.57 -15.71
CA LYS A 12 -61.11 10.46 -14.27
C LYS A 12 -61.64 9.03 -13.93
N LYS A 13 -60.78 8.16 -13.37
CA LYS A 13 -61.23 6.88 -12.84
C LYS A 13 -61.95 7.11 -11.52
N ARG A 14 -63.25 6.76 -11.48
CA ARG A 14 -64.08 6.70 -10.26
C ARG A 14 -63.57 5.55 -9.40
N PHE A 15 -63.09 5.85 -8.21
CA PHE A 15 -62.83 4.86 -7.18
C PHE A 15 -64.17 4.45 -6.55
N VAL A 16 -64.55 3.20 -6.73
CA VAL A 16 -65.67 2.59 -6.04
C VAL A 16 -65.23 2.25 -4.62
N ASN A 17 -65.81 2.92 -3.63
CA ASN A 17 -65.64 2.61 -2.23
C ASN A 17 -66.18 1.21 -1.94
N LYS A 18 -65.30 0.23 -1.80
CA LYS A 18 -65.67 -1.07 -1.23
C LYS A 18 -65.72 -0.91 0.30
N SER A 19 -66.91 -1.08 0.86
CA SER A 19 -67.15 -1.10 2.30
C SER A 19 -66.22 -2.09 2.98
N VAL A 20 -65.36 -1.56 3.87
CA VAL A 20 -64.49 -2.36 4.72
C VAL A 20 -65.35 -2.98 5.79
N THR A 21 -65.62 -4.27 5.67
CA THR A 21 -66.24 -5.08 6.73
C THR A 21 -65.30 -5.07 7.93
N ASN A 22 -65.86 -4.56 9.05
CA ASN A 22 -65.23 -4.57 10.36
C ASN A 22 -64.87 -6.00 10.77
N ARG A 23 -63.69 -6.46 10.49
CA ARG A 23 -63.13 -7.63 11.16
C ARG A 23 -62.75 -7.20 12.56
N VAL A 24 -63.55 -7.64 13.51
CA VAL A 24 -63.24 -7.57 14.94
C VAL A 24 -61.91 -8.32 15.16
N PHE A 25 -60.82 -7.57 15.25
CA PHE A 25 -59.55 -8.12 15.70
C PHE A 25 -59.75 -8.55 17.16
N ALA A 26 -59.91 -9.85 17.38
CA ALA A 26 -59.84 -10.43 18.70
C ALA A 26 -58.47 -10.05 19.28
N LYS A 27 -58.50 -9.13 20.24
CA LYS A 27 -57.31 -8.68 20.98
C LYS A 27 -56.76 -9.90 21.73
N LYS A 28 -55.85 -10.62 21.10
CA LYS A 28 -55.13 -11.71 21.73
C LYS A 28 -54.38 -11.06 22.92
N ARG A 29 -54.95 -11.25 24.12
CA ARG A 29 -54.27 -10.85 25.35
C ARG A 29 -52.96 -11.61 25.37
N PHE A 30 -51.85 -10.91 25.05
CA PHE A 30 -50.54 -11.39 25.44
C PHE A 30 -50.57 -11.46 26.95
N THR A 31 -50.78 -12.63 27.49
CA THR A 31 -50.49 -12.89 28.89
C THR A 31 -49.02 -12.57 29.07
N ASN A 32 -48.74 -11.50 29.79
CA ASN A 32 -47.41 -11.20 30.27
C ASN A 32 -46.96 -12.45 31.01
N LYS A 33 -46.19 -13.29 30.33
CA LYS A 33 -45.44 -14.34 30.97
C LYS A 33 -44.47 -13.57 31.85
N GLU A 34 -44.76 -13.54 33.15
CA GLU A 34 -43.82 -12.99 34.12
C GLU A 34 -42.49 -13.65 33.86
N PHE A 35 -41.55 -12.89 33.31
CA PHE A 35 -40.15 -13.27 33.31
C PHE A 35 -39.74 -13.32 34.77
N THR A 36 -39.94 -14.48 35.39
CA THR A 36 -39.35 -14.73 36.68
C THR A 36 -37.87 -14.51 36.49
N ASN A 37 -37.34 -13.45 37.10
CA ASN A 37 -35.92 -13.14 37.18
C ASN A 37 -35.25 -14.26 37.98
N LYS A 38 -35.13 -15.45 37.39
CA LYS A 38 -34.29 -16.51 37.93
C LYS A 38 -32.85 -16.05 37.69
N GLY A 39 -32.17 -15.59 38.72
CA GLY A 39 -30.75 -15.36 38.67
C GLY A 39 -30.03 -16.62 38.18
N PHE A 40 -28.93 -16.44 37.51
CA PHE A 40 -28.09 -17.55 37.05
C PHE A 40 -27.58 -18.34 38.27
N THR A 41 -27.66 -19.65 38.17
CA THR A 41 -27.04 -20.51 39.17
C THR A 41 -25.53 -20.47 39.07
N LEU A 42 -24.83 -20.69 40.17
CA LEU A 42 -23.35 -20.75 40.19
C LEU A 42 -22.82 -21.81 39.20
N VAL A 43 -23.57 -22.93 39.05
CA VAL A 43 -23.21 -24.02 38.14
C VAL A 43 -23.30 -23.57 36.68
N GLU A 44 -24.38 -22.85 36.29
CA GLU A 44 -24.52 -22.31 34.95
C GLU A 44 -23.37 -21.36 34.59
N MET A 45 -22.94 -20.51 35.52
CA MET A 45 -21.81 -19.61 35.30
C MET A 45 -20.49 -20.37 35.12
N ILE A 46 -20.25 -21.43 35.93
CA ILE A 46 -19.04 -22.25 35.78
C ILE A 46 -19.02 -22.95 34.43
N VAL A 47 -20.14 -23.50 33.98
CA VAL A 47 -20.25 -24.16 32.66
C VAL A 47 -19.97 -23.17 31.53
N VAL A 48 -20.56 -21.98 31.58
CA VAL A 48 -20.36 -20.94 30.56
C VAL A 48 -18.89 -20.51 30.51
N VAL A 49 -18.27 -20.23 31.66
CA VAL A 49 -16.86 -19.83 31.72
C VAL A 49 -15.95 -20.95 31.20
N SER A 50 -16.27 -22.21 31.51
CA SER A 50 -15.48 -23.36 31.01
C SER A 50 -15.56 -23.47 29.49
N ILE A 51 -16.73 -23.28 28.88
CA ILE A 51 -16.88 -23.28 27.43
C ILE A 51 -16.09 -22.12 26.80
N PHE A 52 -16.17 -20.91 27.37
CA PHE A 52 -15.40 -19.77 26.90
C PHE A 52 -13.88 -20.02 26.99
N ALA A 53 -13.42 -20.63 28.08
CA ALA A 53 -11.99 -20.95 28.24
C ALA A 53 -11.49 -21.89 27.13
N ILE A 54 -12.26 -22.91 26.80
CA ILE A 54 -11.92 -23.84 25.69
C ILE A 54 -11.92 -23.11 24.34
N LEU A 55 -12.96 -22.31 24.05
CA LEU A 55 -13.04 -21.56 22.80
C LEU A 55 -11.88 -20.57 22.64
N LEU A 56 -11.54 -19.82 23.69
CA LEU A 56 -10.42 -18.88 23.68
C LEU A 56 -9.08 -19.60 23.51
N GLY A 57 -8.90 -20.79 24.09
CA GLY A 57 -7.71 -21.62 23.93
C GLY A 57 -7.43 -21.99 22.47
N ILE A 58 -8.46 -22.18 21.65
CA ILE A 58 -8.33 -22.47 20.22
C ILE A 58 -8.19 -21.19 19.38
N LEU A 59 -8.92 -20.13 19.76
CA LEU A 59 -8.97 -18.90 18.98
C LEU A 59 -7.65 -18.13 18.97
N ILE A 60 -6.96 -18.05 20.10
CA ILE A 60 -5.73 -17.26 20.25
C ILE A 60 -4.61 -17.71 19.28
N PRO A 61 -4.25 -18.99 19.18
CA PRO A 61 -3.22 -19.43 18.22
C PRO A 61 -3.63 -19.20 16.76
N SER A 62 -4.91 -19.32 16.44
CA SER A 62 -5.43 -19.05 15.09
C SER A 62 -5.25 -17.59 14.68
N LEU A 63 -5.49 -16.64 15.58
CA LEU A 63 -5.28 -15.21 15.32
C LEU A 63 -3.80 -14.86 15.09
N ASN A 64 -2.89 -15.50 15.79
CA ASN A 64 -1.45 -15.30 15.62
C ASN A 64 -1.02 -15.70 14.19
N SER A 65 -1.48 -16.86 13.73
CA SER A 65 -1.21 -17.35 12.38
C SER A 65 -1.72 -16.38 11.29
N LEU A 66 -2.88 -15.76 11.50
CA LEU A 66 -3.44 -14.79 10.57
C LEU A 66 -2.58 -13.50 10.49
N ILE A 67 -2.06 -13.02 11.61
CA ILE A 67 -1.18 -11.84 11.65
C ILE A 67 0.12 -12.15 10.92
N ASP A 68 0.72 -13.30 11.17
CA ASP A 68 1.95 -13.73 10.50
C ASP A 68 1.75 -13.90 8.98
N TYR A 69 0.61 -14.45 8.57
CA TYR A 69 0.25 -14.56 7.16
C TYR A 69 0.13 -13.19 6.47
N ARG A 70 -0.53 -12.22 7.13
CA ARG A 70 -0.64 -10.85 6.60
C ARG A 70 0.72 -10.18 6.47
N ALA A 71 1.60 -10.33 7.46
CA ALA A 71 2.95 -9.80 7.42
C ALA A 71 3.78 -10.44 6.29
N ALA A 72 3.72 -11.76 6.13
CA ALA A 72 4.38 -12.46 5.03
C ALA A 72 3.87 -12.03 3.65
N ARG A 73 2.54 -11.82 3.52
CA ARG A 73 1.95 -11.29 2.29
C ARG A 73 2.45 -9.88 1.98
N ALA A 74 2.52 -9.01 2.98
CA ALA A 74 3.07 -7.66 2.83
C ALA A 74 4.52 -7.69 2.38
N ALA A 75 5.36 -8.52 3.00
CA ALA A 75 6.75 -8.71 2.61
C ALA A 75 6.89 -9.20 1.16
N LYS A 76 6.05 -10.16 0.74
CA LYS A 76 6.01 -10.63 -0.64
C LYS A 76 5.60 -9.51 -1.61
N SER A 77 4.62 -8.69 -1.25
CA SER A 77 4.20 -7.54 -2.07
C SER A 77 5.32 -6.52 -2.24
N ILE A 78 6.05 -6.21 -1.17
CA ILE A 78 7.22 -5.32 -1.22
C ILE A 78 8.30 -5.92 -2.13
N LYS A 79 8.64 -7.21 -1.97
CA LYS A 79 9.62 -7.88 -2.82
C LYS A 79 9.23 -7.80 -4.30
N THR A 80 8.00 -8.16 -4.63
CA THR A 80 7.48 -8.05 -6.01
C THR A 80 7.50 -6.61 -6.51
N GLY A 81 7.27 -5.64 -5.61
CA GLY A 81 7.38 -4.22 -5.90
C GLY A 81 8.78 -3.83 -6.38
N PHE A 82 9.80 -4.30 -5.71
CA PHE A 82 11.18 -4.06 -6.13
C PHE A 82 11.55 -4.77 -7.43
N GLU A 83 11.06 -5.98 -7.66
CA GLU A 83 11.26 -6.71 -8.92
C GLU A 83 10.64 -5.93 -10.09
N ARG A 84 9.44 -5.36 -9.88
CA ARG A 84 8.82 -4.46 -10.85
C ARG A 84 9.63 -3.19 -11.06
N LEU A 85 10.04 -2.52 -9.98
CA LEU A 85 10.89 -1.32 -10.06
C LEU A 85 12.13 -1.57 -10.91
N ARG A 86 12.79 -2.72 -10.72
CA ARG A 86 13.97 -3.11 -11.49
C ARG A 86 13.66 -3.27 -12.98
N THR A 87 12.51 -3.85 -13.31
CA THR A 87 12.08 -4.02 -14.71
C THR A 87 11.79 -2.67 -15.36
N GLU A 88 11.11 -1.78 -14.66
CA GLU A 88 10.80 -0.44 -15.16
C GLU A 88 12.07 0.41 -15.30
N ALA A 89 12.98 0.36 -14.33
CA ALA A 89 14.24 1.10 -14.37
C ALA A 89 15.14 0.66 -15.53
N ALA A 90 15.08 -0.59 -15.95
CA ALA A 90 15.86 -1.07 -17.10
C ALA A 90 15.36 -0.50 -18.44
N SER A 91 14.09 -0.11 -18.53
CA SER A 91 13.44 0.35 -19.77
C SER A 91 13.12 1.84 -19.81
N GLN A 92 13.06 2.50 -18.65
CA GLN A 92 12.65 3.90 -18.52
C GLN A 92 13.80 4.77 -18.02
N LEU A 93 13.80 6.05 -18.40
CA LEU A 93 14.79 7.02 -17.91
C LEU A 93 14.66 7.22 -16.40
N VAL A 94 13.43 7.35 -15.91
CA VAL A 94 13.11 7.50 -14.50
C VAL A 94 12.08 6.45 -14.10
N ALA A 95 12.40 5.70 -13.05
CA ALA A 95 11.46 4.81 -12.38
C ALA A 95 11.70 4.88 -10.87
N GLU A 96 10.66 5.22 -10.14
CA GLU A 96 10.68 5.35 -8.68
C GLU A 96 9.60 4.48 -8.06
N MET A 97 9.89 3.90 -6.91
CA MET A 97 8.91 3.24 -6.06
C MET A 97 8.80 3.96 -4.73
N LYS A 98 7.63 4.48 -4.44
CA LYS A 98 7.31 5.10 -3.14
C LYS A 98 6.64 4.07 -2.24
N LEU A 99 7.22 3.87 -1.06
CA LEU A 99 6.63 3.09 0.03
C LEU A 99 6.25 4.04 1.15
N GLU A 100 4.97 4.13 1.43
CA GLU A 100 4.40 5.12 2.35
C GLU A 100 3.48 4.47 3.38
N LYS A 101 3.51 4.98 4.61
CA LYS A 101 2.56 4.65 5.67
C LYS A 101 1.50 5.75 5.77
N LYS A 102 0.23 5.36 5.61
CA LYS A 102 -0.95 6.21 5.83
C LYS A 102 -1.70 5.75 7.09
N SER A 103 -2.68 6.52 7.52
CA SER A 103 -3.49 6.24 8.72
C SER A 103 -4.14 4.84 8.72
N ASP A 104 -4.49 4.32 7.56
CA ASP A 104 -5.19 3.04 7.40
C ASP A 104 -4.30 1.88 6.93
N GLY A 105 -3.04 2.15 6.52
CA GLY A 105 -2.14 1.11 6.05
C GLY A 105 -0.88 1.58 5.35
N TYR A 106 -0.17 0.60 4.81
CA TYR A 106 1.02 0.82 3.98
C TYR A 106 0.67 0.67 2.52
N TYR A 107 1.25 1.55 1.70
CA TYR A 107 0.98 1.66 0.27
C TYR A 107 2.27 1.66 -0.54
N ILE A 108 2.20 1.06 -1.72
CA ILE A 108 3.23 1.17 -2.75
C ILE A 108 2.62 1.88 -3.96
N ARG A 109 3.39 2.80 -4.53
CA ARG A 109 3.07 3.49 -5.76
C ARG A 109 4.34 3.66 -6.59
N TYR A 110 4.19 3.65 -7.91
CA TYR A 110 5.30 3.87 -8.83
C TYR A 110 5.13 5.18 -9.55
N CYS A 111 6.23 5.85 -9.80
CA CYS A 111 6.34 7.00 -10.67
C CYS A 111 7.30 6.67 -11.79
N ILE A 112 6.85 6.82 -13.04
CA ILE A 112 7.59 6.38 -14.22
C ILE A 112 7.51 7.47 -15.26
N TYR A 113 8.65 7.85 -15.83
CA TYR A 113 8.70 8.79 -16.94
C TYR A 113 8.36 8.07 -18.25
N LYS A 114 7.30 8.48 -18.90
CA LYS A 114 6.78 7.89 -20.16
C LYS A 114 7.16 8.68 -21.43
N GLY A 115 8.11 9.60 -21.32
CA GLY A 115 8.56 10.46 -22.42
C GLY A 115 7.86 11.82 -22.47
N LYS A 116 8.36 12.74 -23.34
CA LYS A 116 7.93 14.15 -23.42
C LYS A 116 6.41 14.35 -23.53
N LYS A 117 5.68 13.44 -24.21
CA LYS A 117 4.22 13.57 -24.38
C LYS A 117 3.39 13.25 -23.15
N SER A 118 3.88 12.38 -22.28
CA SER A 118 3.14 11.84 -21.14
C SER A 118 3.71 12.27 -19.79
N GLY A 119 4.96 12.76 -19.77
CA GLY A 119 5.66 13.18 -18.56
C GLY A 119 5.80 12.06 -17.53
N MET A 120 5.80 12.44 -16.26
CA MET A 120 5.81 11.51 -15.13
C MET A 120 4.40 10.96 -14.89
N VAL A 121 4.27 9.64 -14.93
CA VAL A 121 3.00 8.93 -14.74
C VAL A 121 3.02 8.17 -13.42
N TRP A 122 2.02 8.45 -12.60
CA TRP A 122 1.80 7.76 -11.33
C TRP A 122 0.88 6.56 -11.53
N THR A 123 1.28 5.42 -10.99
CA THR A 123 0.37 4.28 -10.93
C THR A 123 -0.63 4.45 -9.79
N GLU A 124 -1.71 3.66 -9.82
CA GLU A 124 -2.62 3.56 -8.68
C GLU A 124 -1.88 3.06 -7.43
N GLU A 125 -2.32 3.55 -6.29
CA GLU A 125 -1.78 3.14 -5.00
C GLU A 125 -2.24 1.73 -4.65
N GLN A 126 -1.30 0.85 -4.35
CA GLN A 126 -1.57 -0.50 -3.93
C GLN A 126 -1.39 -0.62 -2.42
N LYS A 127 -2.47 -0.90 -1.70
CA LYS A 127 -2.41 -1.23 -0.27
C LYS A 127 -1.79 -2.61 -0.06
N ILE A 128 -0.69 -2.66 0.69
CA ILE A 128 0.07 -3.88 0.94
C ILE A 128 -0.10 -4.45 2.35
N ALA A 129 -0.36 -3.56 3.32
CA ALA A 129 -0.52 -3.97 4.72
C ALA A 129 -1.46 -3.01 5.46
N PRO A 130 -2.17 -3.47 6.52
CA PRO A 130 -2.88 -2.60 7.44
C PRO A 130 -1.90 -1.79 8.31
N ALA A 131 -2.33 -0.64 8.85
CA ALA A 131 -1.51 0.27 9.65
C ALA A 131 -0.85 -0.37 10.89
N LYS A 132 -1.48 -1.41 11.45
CA LYS A 132 -0.96 -2.16 12.61
C LYS A 132 0.22 -3.08 12.28
N THR A 133 0.54 -3.29 11.00
CA THR A 133 1.71 -4.05 10.58
C THR A 133 2.95 -3.24 10.87
N LYS A 134 3.97 -3.85 11.48
CA LYS A 134 5.23 -3.18 11.73
C LYS A 134 6.16 -3.41 10.55
N ILE A 135 6.47 -2.34 9.80
CA ILE A 135 7.44 -2.34 8.71
C ILE A 135 8.56 -1.39 9.08
N GLU A 136 9.77 -1.92 9.07
CA GLU A 136 10.98 -1.23 9.46
C GLU A 136 12.02 -1.37 8.34
N TYR A 137 12.90 -0.38 8.24
CA TYR A 137 14.00 -0.40 7.26
C TYR A 137 15.33 -0.15 7.95
N LYS A 138 16.40 -0.60 7.32
CA LYS A 138 17.78 -0.35 7.78
C LYS A 138 18.58 0.18 6.60
N LEU A 139 19.31 1.28 6.86
CA LEU A 139 20.26 1.87 5.94
C LEU A 139 21.62 1.19 6.07
N ASP A 140 22.45 1.31 5.04
CA ASP A 140 23.82 0.81 5.06
C ASP A 140 24.68 1.71 5.97
N ASP A 141 25.39 1.08 6.91
CA ASP A 141 26.26 1.75 7.87
C ASP A 141 27.63 2.15 7.28
N LEU A 142 27.88 1.94 5.98
CA LEU A 142 29.17 2.25 5.34
C LEU A 142 29.57 3.73 5.45
N TYR A 143 28.61 4.61 5.71
CA TYR A 143 28.87 6.05 5.88
C TYR A 143 28.81 6.55 7.32
N GLN A 144 28.33 5.76 8.26
CA GLN A 144 28.44 6.10 9.68
C GLN A 144 29.76 5.57 10.24
N LYS A 145 30.79 6.40 10.20
CA LYS A 145 32.04 6.18 10.96
C LYS A 145 31.73 6.20 12.46
N GLY A 146 31.35 5.10 13.01
CA GLY A 146 31.13 4.97 14.46
C GLY A 146 30.25 3.80 14.79
N GLU A 147 30.85 2.76 15.35
CA GLU A 147 30.27 1.62 16.05
C GLU A 147 29.14 0.86 15.32
N ILE A 148 29.53 -0.33 14.86
CA ILE A 148 28.62 -1.39 14.38
C ILE A 148 27.74 -1.85 15.54
N ASN A 149 26.75 -1.05 15.91
CA ASN A 149 25.66 -1.49 16.74
C ASN A 149 24.51 -1.97 15.82
N GLY A 150 24.53 -3.24 15.52
CA GLY A 150 23.69 -3.95 14.54
C GLY A 150 22.18 -3.94 14.76
N GLN A 151 21.58 -2.88 15.29
CA GLN A 151 20.17 -2.87 15.68
C GLN A 151 19.34 -1.67 15.21
N ASN A 152 19.85 -0.77 14.43
CA ASN A 152 19.08 0.44 14.09
C ASN A 152 18.13 0.25 12.91
N TYR A 153 17.13 -0.62 13.09
CA TYR A 153 15.94 -0.60 12.24
C TYR A 153 15.09 0.61 12.62
N GLN A 154 14.70 1.38 11.61
CA GLN A 154 13.83 2.54 11.75
C GLN A 154 12.42 2.15 11.29
N GLU A 155 11.39 2.50 12.05
CA GLU A 155 10.01 2.29 11.61
C GLU A 155 9.62 3.37 10.61
N ILE A 156 8.91 2.97 9.55
CA ILE A 156 8.32 3.92 8.60
C ILE A 156 7.22 4.69 9.32
N LYS A 157 7.43 5.99 9.48
CA LYS A 157 6.47 6.90 10.12
C LYS A 157 5.33 7.24 9.16
N GLU A 158 4.21 7.69 9.72
CA GLU A 158 3.07 8.15 8.94
C GLU A 158 3.34 9.53 8.33
N GLY A 159 2.90 9.73 7.10
CA GLY A 159 2.98 10.99 6.37
C GLY A 159 3.86 10.93 5.12
N GLU A 160 3.55 11.79 4.17
CA GLU A 160 4.25 11.86 2.88
C GLU A 160 5.74 12.18 3.01
N THR A 161 6.09 13.05 3.96
CA THR A 161 7.49 13.45 4.25
C THR A 161 8.35 12.33 4.81
N HIS A 162 7.76 11.23 5.23
CA HIS A 162 8.45 10.05 5.76
C HIS A 162 8.37 8.84 4.83
N ALA A 163 7.89 9.04 3.62
CA ALA A 163 7.85 8.00 2.61
C ALA A 163 9.25 7.63 2.15
N LEU A 164 9.45 6.35 1.86
CA LEU A 164 10.71 5.86 1.31
C LEU A 164 10.59 5.83 -0.21
N ILE A 165 11.45 6.56 -0.91
CA ILE A 165 11.50 6.61 -2.36
C ILE A 165 12.73 5.84 -2.82
N PHE A 166 12.49 4.73 -3.51
CA PHE A 166 13.51 3.82 -4.02
C PHE A 166 13.72 4.02 -5.50
N THR A 167 14.97 4.03 -5.90
CA THR A 167 15.40 4.07 -7.29
C THR A 167 16.48 3.04 -7.56
N ILE A 168 16.62 2.64 -8.81
CA ILE A 168 17.62 1.68 -9.27
C ILE A 168 18.45 2.34 -10.37
N ASP A 169 19.75 2.15 -10.32
CA ASP A 169 20.66 2.56 -11.36
C ASP A 169 20.40 1.76 -12.64
N ARG A 170 20.04 2.45 -13.73
CA ARG A 170 19.72 1.82 -15.00
C ARG A 170 20.89 1.03 -15.56
N ASN A 171 22.09 1.57 -15.46
CA ASN A 171 23.29 0.99 -16.07
C ASN A 171 23.87 -0.15 -15.23
N LYS A 172 23.95 0.06 -13.90
CA LYS A 172 24.54 -0.89 -12.95
C LYS A 172 23.51 -1.87 -12.38
N GLY A 173 22.23 -1.53 -12.46
CA GLY A 173 21.12 -2.32 -11.91
C GLY A 173 21.07 -2.32 -10.37
N GLY A 174 21.92 -1.55 -9.70
CA GLY A 174 22.02 -1.50 -8.24
C GLY A 174 21.03 -0.50 -7.62
N PHE A 175 20.69 -0.71 -6.34
CA PHE A 175 19.89 0.24 -5.57
C PHE A 175 20.70 1.51 -5.28
N ARG A 176 20.05 2.65 -5.39
CA ARG A 176 20.59 3.96 -5.05
C ARG A 176 20.21 4.39 -3.63
N ALA A 177 20.80 5.49 -3.19
CA ALA A 177 20.39 6.15 -1.96
C ALA A 177 18.90 6.46 -1.98
N LEU A 178 18.28 6.40 -0.81
CA LEU A 178 16.89 6.83 -0.64
C LEU A 178 16.77 8.31 -0.99
N GLN A 179 15.70 8.66 -1.66
CA GLN A 179 15.39 10.04 -1.99
C GLN A 179 14.39 10.62 -1.00
N GLU A 180 14.53 11.91 -0.73
CA GLU A 180 13.60 12.66 0.11
C GLU A 180 12.39 13.12 -0.69
N GLU A 181 12.60 13.47 -1.96
CA GLU A 181 11.56 13.97 -2.84
C GLU A 181 11.53 13.22 -4.16
N GLN A 182 10.36 13.17 -4.75
CA GLN A 182 10.17 12.57 -6.07
C GLN A 182 10.59 13.55 -7.17
N VAL A 183 11.04 12.98 -8.29
CA VAL A 183 11.38 13.78 -9.47
C VAL A 183 10.12 14.28 -10.14
N THR A 184 10.14 15.54 -10.53
CA THR A 184 9.04 16.20 -11.26
C THR A 184 9.21 16.08 -12.77
N THR A 185 8.12 16.28 -13.51
CA THR A 185 8.17 16.30 -14.98
C THR A 185 9.10 17.40 -15.49
N ASP A 186 9.02 18.60 -14.89
CA ASP A 186 9.81 19.76 -15.30
C ASP A 186 11.31 19.54 -15.11
N GLU A 187 11.71 18.86 -14.02
CA GLU A 187 13.11 18.48 -13.79
C GLU A 187 13.64 17.54 -14.87
N VAL A 188 12.82 16.54 -15.27
CA VAL A 188 13.21 15.61 -16.33
C VAL A 188 13.30 16.31 -17.69
N GLU A 189 12.32 17.16 -18.00
CA GLU A 189 12.29 17.88 -19.27
C GLU A 189 13.45 18.87 -19.39
N SER A 190 13.72 19.66 -18.34
CA SER A 190 14.85 20.56 -18.29
C SER A 190 16.20 19.82 -18.44
N PHE A 191 16.31 18.65 -17.81
CA PHE A 191 17.50 17.82 -17.94
C PHE A 191 17.70 17.32 -19.38
N LEU A 192 16.63 16.86 -20.03
CA LEU A 192 16.68 16.39 -21.41
C LEU A 192 17.01 17.53 -22.37
N GLU A 193 16.43 18.71 -22.19
CA GLU A 193 16.72 19.90 -23.02
C GLU A 193 18.19 20.33 -22.88
N ASN A 194 18.73 20.35 -21.66
CA ASN A 194 20.12 20.71 -21.42
C ASN A 194 21.12 19.70 -22.01
N ASN A 195 20.69 18.46 -22.25
CA ASN A 195 21.52 17.40 -22.79
C ASN A 195 21.24 17.08 -24.27
N GLU A 196 20.20 17.63 -24.89
CA GLU A 196 19.95 17.51 -26.34
C GLU A 196 21.14 18.06 -27.16
N ASN A 197 21.80 19.10 -26.69
CA ASN A 197 23.00 19.68 -27.33
C ASN A 197 24.23 18.76 -27.30
N LEU A 198 24.28 17.78 -26.42
CA LEU A 198 25.36 16.79 -26.36
C LEU A 198 25.19 15.67 -27.39
N THR A 199 23.97 15.46 -27.89
CA THR A 199 23.66 14.41 -28.86
C THR A 199 23.85 14.86 -30.32
N GLU A 200 23.78 16.17 -30.60
CA GLU A 200 23.95 16.69 -31.98
C GLU A 200 25.38 16.72 -32.48
N ASN A 201 26.39 16.68 -31.58
CA ASN A 201 27.81 16.81 -31.95
C ASN A 201 28.55 15.47 -32.13
N ASN A 202 27.89 14.34 -31.95
CA ASN A 202 28.51 13.02 -32.04
C ASN A 202 27.85 12.19 -33.17
N GLU A 203 28.66 11.83 -34.15
CA GLU A 203 28.28 11.04 -35.33
C GLU A 203 27.85 9.60 -35.00
N ASP A 204 27.97 9.15 -33.75
CA ASP A 204 27.53 7.82 -33.30
C ASP A 204 26.57 7.91 -32.10
N PRO A 205 25.23 7.84 -32.36
CA PRO A 205 24.22 7.94 -31.30
C PRO A 205 24.20 6.74 -30.34
N THR A 206 25.00 5.70 -30.59
CA THR A 206 24.98 4.49 -29.76
C THR A 206 25.95 4.55 -28.58
N GLU A 207 26.96 5.37 -28.63
CA GLU A 207 28.02 5.41 -27.59
C GLU A 207 27.75 6.45 -26.50
N ASN A 208 27.15 7.59 -26.80
CA ASN A 208 26.97 8.70 -25.85
C ASN A 208 25.63 8.75 -25.10
N ASN A 209 24.61 8.05 -25.55
CA ASN A 209 23.31 7.95 -24.83
C ASN A 209 23.34 6.97 -23.64
N LYS A 210 24.49 6.33 -23.37
CA LYS A 210 24.61 5.35 -22.30
C LYS A 210 24.74 5.96 -20.91
N ASP A 211 25.14 7.22 -20.80
CA ASP A 211 25.53 7.80 -19.51
C ASP A 211 24.52 8.77 -18.89
N LEU A 212 23.45 9.15 -19.62
CA LEU A 212 22.37 9.93 -19.04
C LEU A 212 21.60 9.09 -18.03
N THR A 213 21.98 9.19 -16.78
CA THR A 213 21.36 8.45 -15.69
C THR A 213 20.56 9.42 -14.83
N TYR A 214 19.57 8.88 -14.17
CA TYR A 214 18.84 9.59 -13.11
C TYR A 214 19.76 10.27 -12.09
N HIS A 215 21.01 9.81 -11.93
CA HIS A 215 22.01 10.40 -11.06
C HIS A 215 22.34 11.84 -11.42
N ASP A 216 22.23 12.17 -12.71
CA ASP A 216 22.54 13.50 -13.20
C ASP A 216 21.36 14.46 -12.95
N LEU A 217 20.15 13.92 -12.72
CA LEU A 217 18.95 14.70 -12.40
C LEU A 217 18.93 15.23 -10.97
N LYS A 218 19.38 14.42 -10.01
CA LYS A 218 19.45 14.80 -8.59
C LYS A 218 20.79 14.44 -7.99
N SER A 219 21.63 15.44 -7.83
CA SER A 219 22.80 15.37 -6.97
C SER A 219 22.35 15.43 -5.52
N ASN A 220 21.94 14.30 -4.96
CA ASN A 220 21.52 14.26 -3.57
C ASN A 220 22.71 13.99 -2.66
N ASN A 221 22.90 14.84 -1.66
CA ASN A 221 23.86 14.66 -0.58
C ASN A 221 23.51 13.51 0.37
N VAL A 222 22.41 12.78 0.11
CA VAL A 222 21.98 11.66 0.93
C VAL A 222 22.60 10.38 0.37
N GLU A 223 23.67 9.93 1.04
CA GLU A 223 24.46 8.77 0.62
C GLU A 223 23.95 7.44 1.21
N ALA A 224 22.84 7.45 1.94
CA ALA A 224 22.37 6.28 2.66
C ALA A 224 21.47 5.38 1.80
N VAL A 225 21.97 4.19 1.47
CA VAL A 225 21.23 3.16 0.74
C VAL A 225 20.48 2.25 1.70
N CYS A 226 19.22 1.96 1.42
CA CYS A 226 18.47 0.99 2.19
C CYS A 226 18.92 -0.43 1.85
N CYS A 227 19.33 -1.20 2.86
CA CYS A 227 19.82 -2.57 2.69
C CYS A 227 18.80 -3.61 3.09
N TYR A 228 17.98 -3.31 4.05
CA TYR A 228 17.03 -4.26 4.62
C TYR A 228 15.67 -3.62 4.88
N ILE A 229 14.63 -4.39 4.58
CA ILE A 229 13.27 -4.08 5.03
C ILE A 229 12.76 -5.27 5.83
N ARG A 230 12.33 -5.02 7.06
CA ARG A 230 11.78 -6.02 7.96
C ARG A 230 10.29 -5.82 8.13
N VAL A 231 9.52 -6.87 7.88
CA VAL A 231 8.07 -6.91 8.11
C VAL A 231 7.81 -7.89 9.23
N SER A 232 7.31 -7.38 10.35
CA SER A 232 7.10 -8.17 11.56
C SER A 232 5.64 -8.60 11.67
N GLY A 233 5.42 -9.91 11.79
CA GLY A 233 4.21 -10.52 12.28
C GLY A 233 4.22 -10.59 13.81
N ARG A 234 3.48 -11.52 14.40
CA ARG A 234 3.47 -11.73 15.83
C ARG A 234 4.59 -12.67 16.28
N VAL A 235 4.80 -13.74 15.55
CA VAL A 235 5.84 -14.74 15.83
C VAL A 235 6.92 -14.70 14.78
N LYS A 236 6.53 -14.55 13.50
CA LYS A 236 7.43 -14.59 12.35
C LYS A 236 7.80 -13.19 11.88
N LYS A 237 9.06 -13.05 11.45
CA LYS A 237 9.59 -11.84 10.81
C LYS A 237 10.08 -12.18 9.41
N SER A 238 9.71 -11.38 8.43
CA SER A 238 10.22 -11.50 7.07
C SER A 238 11.22 -10.37 6.82
N ILE A 239 12.41 -10.72 6.38
CA ILE A 239 13.49 -9.78 6.08
C ILE A 239 13.72 -9.81 4.57
N ILE A 240 13.58 -8.65 3.94
CA ILE A 240 13.85 -8.40 2.54
C ILE A 240 15.24 -7.76 2.48
N THR A 241 16.18 -8.40 1.78
CA THR A 241 17.53 -7.89 1.58
C THR A 241 17.64 -7.30 0.18
N LEU A 242 18.08 -6.05 0.13
CA LEU A 242 18.33 -5.29 -1.09
C LEU A 242 19.83 -5.29 -1.38
N HIS A 243 20.25 -5.95 -2.44
CA HIS A 243 21.66 -6.02 -2.82
C HIS A 243 22.02 -4.78 -3.64
N GLN A 244 22.73 -3.83 -3.03
CA GLN A 244 23.06 -2.52 -3.60
C GLN A 244 23.67 -2.61 -4.99
N LYS A 245 24.70 -3.46 -5.18
CA LYS A 245 25.45 -3.53 -6.43
C LYS A 245 24.72 -4.20 -7.58
N THR A 246 23.81 -5.12 -7.29
CA THR A 246 23.19 -5.98 -8.30
C THR A 246 21.70 -5.75 -8.47
N GLY A 247 21.09 -4.95 -7.59
CA GLY A 247 19.63 -4.77 -7.53
C GLY A 247 18.85 -6.06 -7.25
N LYS A 248 19.56 -7.15 -6.88
CA LYS A 248 18.91 -8.42 -6.50
C LYS A 248 18.15 -8.23 -5.20
N VAL A 249 16.95 -8.79 -5.14
CA VAL A 249 16.11 -8.76 -3.95
C VAL A 249 15.90 -10.18 -3.46
N THR A 250 16.28 -10.45 -2.22
CA THR A 250 16.05 -11.73 -1.58
C THR A 250 15.14 -11.57 -0.36
N MET A 251 14.46 -12.63 0.03
CA MET A 251 13.59 -12.61 1.21
C MET A 251 13.84 -13.87 2.03
N SER A 252 14.02 -13.69 3.32
CA SER A 252 14.09 -14.74 4.32
C SER A 252 13.02 -14.56 5.38
N THR A 253 12.59 -15.64 6.01
CA THR A 253 11.64 -15.60 7.13
C THR A 253 12.29 -16.28 8.33
N THR A 254 12.25 -15.59 9.47
CA THR A 254 12.76 -16.07 10.76
C THR A 254 11.64 -16.12 11.77
N ILE A 255 11.78 -16.99 12.76
CA ILE A 255 10.88 -17.09 13.93
C ILE A 255 11.43 -16.23 15.04
#